data_75caec8e39f467628ebdb92348f7b1b2
#
_entry.id   75caec8e39f467628ebdb92348f7b1b2
#
_cell.length_a   1.000
_cell.length_b   1.000
_cell.length_c   1.000
_cell.angle_alpha   90.00
_cell.angle_beta   90.00
_cell.angle_gamma   90.00
#
_symmetry.space_group_name_H-M   'P 1'
#
loop_
_entity.id
_entity.type
_entity.pdbx_description
1 polymer ?
#
loop_
_entity_poly.entity_id
_entity_poly.type
_entity_poly.pdbx_seq_one_letter_code
_entity_poly.pdbx_strand_id
1 'polypeptide(L)'
;MKSTRRKNILRGIRQSLNRYLSILFIVALGAGFLAGLSATSPDMFENADRYMDEYRWYDIDVKATQGLTDADLEALRALEGVETAQGARVMDMVLVNDRETELTTRVFAMLDENGQTELNRLNLKEGRMPARPDECVAQAPAGRYTLDAPAVGDVLTLSEDDMRYDELVTRVAATRLRVVGIVESPMCISVEREPSTAGSGSVALQAFVQKDFLKLDFDTDIFLTVRGAAELDTFSDAYDECIENVTSALEALGETRAPLRTQELREAGEAELASANELVNALEEV
;
A
#
# COMPACT_ATOMS: atom_id res chain seq x y z
N MET A 1 24.67 70.21 -7.61
CA MET A 1 24.50 69.46 -8.86
C MET A 1 23.94 68.00 -8.65
N LYS A 2 24.22 67.25 -7.58
CA LYS A 2 23.66 65.87 -7.35
C LYS A 2 22.14 65.84 -7.15
N SER A 3 21.52 66.87 -6.55
CA SER A 3 20.07 66.91 -6.28
C SER A 3 19.22 67.11 -7.56
N THR A 4 19.66 67.89 -8.51
CA THR A 4 18.92 68.14 -9.76
C THR A 4 18.88 66.89 -10.66
N ARG A 5 19.98 66.14 -10.71
CA ARG A 5 20.06 64.88 -11.49
C ARG A 5 19.11 63.78 -10.95
N ARG A 6 19.02 63.63 -9.63
CA ARG A 6 18.06 62.74 -8.99
C ARG A 6 16.60 63.13 -9.26
N LYS A 7 16.28 64.41 -9.20
CA LYS A 7 14.94 64.95 -9.52
C LYS A 7 14.53 64.64 -10.97
N ASN A 8 15.47 64.82 -11.92
CA ASN A 8 15.20 64.54 -13.33
C ASN A 8 15.02 63.09 -13.62
N ILE A 9 15.77 62.16 -12.97
CA ILE A 9 15.60 60.71 -13.07
C ILE A 9 14.24 60.30 -12.53
N LEU A 10 13.84 60.76 -11.34
CA LEU A 10 12.54 60.48 -10.75
C LEU A 10 11.36 61.00 -11.59
N ARG A 11 11.55 62.19 -12.24
CA ARG A 11 10.52 62.74 -13.14
C ARG A 11 10.40 61.90 -14.43
N GLY A 12 11.53 61.42 -14.99
CA GLY A 12 11.56 60.54 -16.14
C GLY A 12 10.88 59.16 -15.85
N ILE A 13 11.15 58.60 -14.67
CA ILE A 13 10.50 57.34 -14.21
C ILE A 13 8.98 57.55 -14.07
N ARG A 14 8.52 58.65 -13.46
CA ARG A 14 7.10 58.95 -13.33
C ARG A 14 6.38 59.14 -14.67
N GLN A 15 7.02 59.73 -15.66
CA GLN A 15 6.44 59.93 -17.00
C GLN A 15 6.34 58.64 -17.83
N SER A 16 7.17 57.62 -17.54
CA SER A 16 7.17 56.33 -18.22
C SER A 16 6.90 55.19 -17.25
N LEU A 17 6.17 55.46 -16.17
CA LEU A 17 5.91 54.49 -15.09
C LEU A 17 5.34 53.15 -15.62
N ASN A 18 4.39 53.22 -16.54
CA ASN A 18 3.77 52.04 -17.12
C ASN A 18 4.81 51.13 -17.84
N ARG A 19 5.76 51.74 -18.54
CA ARG A 19 6.83 51.00 -19.23
C ARG A 19 7.78 50.33 -18.22
N TYR A 20 8.16 51.05 -17.17
CA TYR A 20 9.01 50.48 -16.11
C TYR A 20 8.31 49.39 -15.33
N LEU A 21 7.01 49.58 -15.02
CA LEU A 21 6.20 48.55 -14.37
C LEU A 21 6.05 47.28 -15.23
N SER A 22 5.80 47.46 -16.54
CA SER A 22 5.69 46.29 -17.43
C SER A 22 6.99 45.49 -17.48
N ILE A 23 8.15 46.15 -17.59
CA ILE A 23 9.46 45.49 -17.58
C ILE A 23 9.69 44.80 -16.20
N LEU A 24 9.39 45.52 -15.11
CA LEU A 24 9.53 44.98 -13.75
C LEU A 24 8.68 43.70 -13.57
N PHE A 25 7.40 43.77 -13.99
CA PHE A 25 6.49 42.58 -13.87
C PHE A 25 6.95 41.41 -14.74
N ILE A 26 7.44 41.67 -15.96
CA ILE A 26 7.96 40.58 -16.82
C ILE A 26 9.18 39.91 -16.16
N VAL A 27 10.12 40.70 -15.66
CA VAL A 27 11.33 40.17 -14.99
C VAL A 27 10.95 39.50 -13.69
N ALA A 28 10.07 40.09 -12.88
CA ALA A 28 9.62 39.49 -11.61
C ALA A 28 8.85 38.19 -11.85
N LEU A 29 7.99 38.14 -12.87
CA LEU A 29 7.27 36.93 -13.25
C LEU A 29 8.23 35.82 -13.70
N GLY A 30 9.17 36.12 -14.57
CA GLY A 30 10.16 35.16 -15.06
C GLY A 30 11.06 34.62 -13.95
N ALA A 31 11.61 35.50 -13.12
CA ALA A 31 12.43 35.11 -11.98
C ALA A 31 11.64 34.34 -10.93
N GLY A 32 10.42 34.81 -10.60
CA GLY A 32 9.54 34.14 -9.64
C GLY A 32 9.08 32.75 -10.12
N PHE A 33 8.74 32.63 -11.39
CA PHE A 33 8.38 31.35 -12.00
C PHE A 33 9.57 30.36 -11.95
N LEU A 34 10.75 30.78 -12.36
CA LEU A 34 11.94 29.95 -12.32
C LEU A 34 12.29 29.51 -10.90
N ALA A 35 12.28 30.45 -9.94
CA ALA A 35 12.55 30.15 -8.54
C ALA A 35 11.49 29.18 -7.95
N GLY A 36 10.20 29.42 -8.24
CA GLY A 36 9.13 28.54 -7.79
C GLY A 36 9.24 27.13 -8.37
N LEU A 37 9.52 27.02 -9.67
CA LEU A 37 9.70 25.71 -10.31
C LEU A 37 10.90 24.94 -9.73
N SER A 38 12.01 25.65 -9.45
CA SER A 38 13.20 25.03 -8.87
C SER A 38 13.01 24.60 -7.41
N ALA A 39 12.15 25.26 -6.66
CA ALA A 39 11.85 24.90 -5.27
C ALA A 39 10.82 23.75 -5.16
N THR A 40 9.96 23.56 -6.16
CA THR A 40 8.87 22.58 -6.09
C THR A 40 9.38 21.13 -5.95
N SER A 41 10.44 20.76 -6.68
CA SER A 41 10.94 19.37 -6.65
C SER A 41 11.51 18.97 -5.28
N PRO A 42 12.43 19.74 -4.66
CA PRO A 42 12.91 19.42 -3.32
C PRO A 42 11.79 19.34 -2.27
N ASP A 43 10.86 20.32 -2.29
CA ASP A 43 9.74 20.33 -1.35
C ASP A 43 8.82 19.11 -1.51
N MET A 44 8.64 18.62 -2.73
CA MET A 44 7.87 17.39 -2.97
C MET A 44 8.55 16.16 -2.39
N PHE A 45 9.85 15.98 -2.60
CA PHE A 45 10.61 14.86 -2.05
C PHE A 45 10.64 14.88 -0.52
N GLU A 46 10.92 16.03 0.10
CA GLU A 46 10.90 16.18 1.56
C GLU A 46 9.50 15.87 2.15
N ASN A 47 8.43 16.28 1.49
CA ASN A 47 7.07 15.98 1.94
C ASN A 47 6.72 14.51 1.75
N ALA A 48 7.19 13.86 0.68
CA ALA A 48 6.98 12.44 0.45
C ALA A 48 7.73 11.59 1.47
N ASP A 49 9.00 11.89 1.70
CA ASP A 49 9.85 11.24 2.70
C ASP A 49 9.21 11.31 4.10
N ARG A 50 8.85 12.51 4.55
CA ARG A 50 8.15 12.70 5.83
C ARG A 50 6.82 11.94 5.91
N TYR A 51 6.09 11.84 4.81
CA TYR A 51 4.84 11.07 4.77
C TYR A 51 5.11 9.56 4.92
N MET A 52 6.15 9.04 4.26
CA MET A 52 6.54 7.64 4.37
C MET A 52 6.92 7.27 5.80
N ASP A 53 7.72 8.11 6.46
CA ASP A 53 8.11 7.93 7.86
C ASP A 53 6.92 8.01 8.83
N GLU A 54 6.06 9.01 8.69
CA GLU A 54 4.90 9.24 9.56
C GLU A 54 3.95 8.03 9.55
N TYR A 55 3.73 7.45 8.37
CA TYR A 55 2.86 6.29 8.20
C TYR A 55 3.61 4.96 8.28
N ARG A 56 4.91 4.97 8.60
CA ARG A 56 5.76 3.77 8.67
C ARG A 56 5.59 2.89 7.43
N TRP A 57 5.74 3.49 6.26
CA TRP A 57 5.69 2.73 5.02
C TRP A 57 6.83 1.72 5.00
N TYR A 58 6.56 0.52 4.52
CA TYR A 58 7.57 -0.53 4.44
C TYR A 58 8.72 -0.15 3.49
N ASP A 59 9.93 -0.57 3.83
CA ASP A 59 11.10 -0.44 2.96
C ASP A 59 11.20 -1.62 1.99
N ILE A 60 10.83 -2.84 2.44
CA ILE A 60 10.91 -4.06 1.65
C ILE A 60 9.60 -4.85 1.79
N ASP A 61 9.08 -5.36 0.67
CA ASP A 61 7.96 -6.28 0.59
C ASP A 61 8.47 -7.67 0.18
N VAL A 62 8.38 -8.63 1.10
CA VAL A 62 8.79 -10.03 0.87
C VAL A 62 7.59 -10.86 0.50
N LYS A 63 7.65 -11.48 -0.68
CA LYS A 63 6.61 -12.36 -1.22
C LYS A 63 7.14 -13.76 -1.49
N ALA A 64 6.32 -14.78 -1.26
CA ALA A 64 6.63 -16.14 -1.64
C ALA A 64 5.46 -16.81 -2.36
N THR A 65 5.75 -17.55 -3.43
CA THR A 65 4.73 -18.25 -4.23
C THR A 65 4.01 -19.36 -3.46
N GLN A 66 4.63 -19.88 -2.39
CA GLN A 66 4.09 -20.94 -1.55
C GLN A 66 3.59 -20.43 -0.19
N GLY A 67 3.47 -19.10 -0.04
CA GLY A 67 3.14 -18.45 1.21
C GLY A 67 4.31 -18.41 2.20
N LEU A 68 4.19 -17.55 3.18
CA LEU A 68 5.17 -17.28 4.23
C LEU A 68 4.58 -17.72 5.57
N THR A 69 5.32 -18.55 6.30
CA THR A 69 4.87 -19.10 7.59
C THR A 69 5.24 -18.17 8.74
N ASP A 70 4.69 -18.44 9.94
CA ASP A 70 5.12 -17.75 11.15
C ASP A 70 6.61 -17.96 11.43
N ALA A 71 7.18 -19.13 11.06
CA ALA A 71 8.60 -19.40 11.18
C ALA A 71 9.44 -18.55 10.21
N ASP A 72 8.91 -18.20 9.02
CA ASP A 72 9.55 -17.27 8.10
C ASP A 72 9.51 -15.85 8.66
N LEU A 73 8.37 -15.43 9.22
CA LEU A 73 8.22 -14.13 9.86
C LEU A 73 9.21 -13.96 11.03
N GLU A 74 9.35 -14.98 11.89
CA GLU A 74 10.30 -14.95 13.00
C GLU A 74 11.76 -14.94 12.52
N ALA A 75 12.07 -15.68 11.45
CA ALA A 75 13.41 -15.66 10.84
C ALA A 75 13.76 -14.28 10.26
N LEU A 76 12.79 -13.61 9.64
CA LEU A 76 12.94 -12.25 9.11
C LEU A 76 13.10 -11.23 10.24
N ARG A 77 12.36 -11.34 11.34
CA ARG A 77 12.51 -10.50 12.54
C ARG A 77 13.87 -10.64 13.21
N ALA A 78 14.46 -11.83 13.14
CA ALA A 78 15.77 -12.13 13.72
C ALA A 78 16.93 -11.69 12.83
N LEU A 79 16.67 -11.31 11.56
CA LEU A 79 17.71 -10.94 10.62
C LEU A 79 18.36 -9.61 11.03
N GLU A 80 19.69 -9.56 10.98
CA GLU A 80 20.43 -8.34 11.26
C GLU A 80 20.08 -7.25 10.22
N GLY A 81 19.79 -6.04 10.71
CA GLY A 81 19.36 -4.92 9.87
C GLY A 81 17.85 -4.76 9.75
N VAL A 82 17.03 -5.77 10.03
CA VAL A 82 15.59 -5.62 10.12
C VAL A 82 15.21 -4.91 11.42
N GLU A 83 14.37 -3.89 11.33
CA GLU A 83 13.82 -3.18 12.50
C GLU A 83 12.47 -3.77 12.90
N THR A 84 11.55 -3.87 11.94
CA THR A 84 10.19 -4.39 12.16
C THR A 84 9.82 -5.29 10.99
N ALA A 85 9.10 -6.39 11.28
CA ALA A 85 8.51 -7.26 10.27
C ALA A 85 7.06 -7.56 10.62
N GLN A 86 6.14 -7.32 9.66
CA GLN A 86 4.72 -7.53 9.80
C GLN A 86 4.19 -8.40 8.66
N GLY A 87 3.59 -9.56 9.01
CA GLY A 87 2.89 -10.40 8.05
C GLY A 87 1.53 -9.85 7.66
N ALA A 88 1.17 -10.01 6.40
CA ALA A 88 -0.12 -9.65 5.84
C ALA A 88 -0.62 -10.72 4.88
N ARG A 89 -1.95 -10.84 4.77
CA ARG A 89 -2.60 -11.68 3.76
C ARG A 89 -3.27 -10.76 2.75
N VAL A 90 -2.78 -10.78 1.52
CA VAL A 90 -3.26 -9.92 0.44
C VAL A 90 -3.90 -10.78 -0.63
N MET A 91 -5.13 -10.43 -1.02
CA MET A 91 -5.86 -11.18 -2.02
C MET A 91 -6.74 -10.25 -2.87
N ASP A 92 -6.66 -10.42 -4.18
CA ASP A 92 -7.55 -9.74 -5.10
C ASP A 92 -8.83 -10.57 -5.29
N MET A 93 -9.99 -9.93 -5.22
CA MET A 93 -11.31 -10.55 -5.43
C MET A 93 -12.28 -9.55 -6.08
N VAL A 94 -13.34 -10.06 -6.67
CA VAL A 94 -14.40 -9.22 -7.24
C VAL A 94 -15.48 -9.01 -6.17
N LEU A 95 -15.68 -7.77 -5.77
CA LEU A 95 -16.76 -7.38 -4.86
C LEU A 95 -17.80 -6.54 -5.61
N VAL A 96 -19.06 -6.71 -5.28
CA VAL A 96 -20.19 -5.94 -5.82
C VAL A 96 -20.66 -4.97 -4.74
N ASN A 97 -20.79 -3.69 -5.09
CA ASN A 97 -21.31 -2.68 -4.19
C ASN A 97 -22.87 -2.61 -4.22
N ASP A 98 -23.46 -1.79 -3.36
CA ASP A 98 -24.92 -1.61 -3.29
C ASP A 98 -25.55 -1.00 -4.58
N ARG A 99 -24.74 -0.58 -5.56
CA ARG A 99 -25.15 -0.07 -6.88
C ARG A 99 -25.03 -1.12 -7.98
N GLU A 100 -24.81 -2.38 -7.61
CA GLU A 100 -24.60 -3.50 -8.54
C GLU A 100 -23.36 -3.32 -9.44
N THR A 101 -22.36 -2.52 -8.99
CA THR A 101 -21.10 -2.34 -9.72
C THR A 101 -20.06 -3.33 -9.21
N GLU A 102 -19.47 -4.10 -10.12
CA GLU A 102 -18.35 -4.97 -9.84
C GLU A 102 -17.04 -4.17 -9.68
N LEU A 103 -16.37 -4.40 -8.58
CA LEU A 103 -15.11 -3.75 -8.23
C LEU A 103 -14.04 -4.82 -8.00
N THR A 104 -13.03 -4.85 -8.85
CA THR A 104 -11.81 -5.63 -8.56
C THR A 104 -11.15 -5.00 -7.34
N THR A 105 -11.23 -5.69 -6.21
CA THR A 105 -10.83 -5.19 -4.90
C THR A 105 -9.61 -5.94 -4.40
N ARG A 106 -8.54 -5.23 -4.05
CA ARG A 106 -7.42 -5.81 -3.30
C ARG A 106 -7.72 -5.71 -1.81
N VAL A 107 -7.83 -6.85 -1.18
CA VAL A 107 -8.11 -6.97 0.25
C VAL A 107 -6.80 -7.20 1.00
N PHE A 108 -6.46 -6.27 1.89
CA PHE A 108 -5.33 -6.34 2.80
C PHE A 108 -5.82 -6.77 4.18
N ALA A 109 -5.64 -8.03 4.52
CA ALA A 109 -5.92 -8.57 5.85
C ALA A 109 -4.66 -8.45 6.71
N MET A 110 -4.49 -7.27 7.33
CA MET A 110 -3.28 -6.90 8.07
C MET A 110 -3.57 -6.16 9.38
N LEU A 111 -4.83 -5.82 9.64
CA LEU A 111 -5.22 -5.12 10.86
C LEU A 111 -5.38 -6.09 12.03
N ASP A 112 -5.02 -5.65 13.22
CA ASP A 112 -5.26 -6.38 14.46
C ASP A 112 -6.76 -6.31 14.88
N GLU A 113 -7.09 -6.90 16.02
CA GLU A 113 -8.45 -6.88 16.59
C GLU A 113 -8.97 -5.47 16.93
N ASN A 114 -8.07 -4.49 17.09
CA ASN A 114 -8.39 -3.09 17.36
C ASN A 114 -8.43 -2.25 16.07
N GLY A 115 -8.23 -2.86 14.90
CA GLY A 115 -8.16 -2.17 13.62
C GLY A 115 -6.85 -1.39 13.43
N GLN A 116 -5.76 -1.77 14.12
CA GLN A 116 -4.47 -1.12 14.01
C GLN A 116 -3.50 -1.96 13.19
N THR A 117 -2.47 -1.31 12.69
CA THR A 117 -1.34 -1.94 11.99
C THR A 117 -0.03 -1.32 12.46
N GLU A 118 1.03 -2.11 12.53
CA GLU A 118 2.34 -1.65 12.96
C GLU A 118 3.05 -0.88 11.85
N LEU A 119 3.05 -1.44 10.64
CA LEU A 119 3.55 -0.82 9.42
C LEU A 119 2.40 -0.39 8.51
N ASN A 120 2.67 0.48 7.55
CA ASN A 120 1.69 0.96 6.57
C ASN A 120 0.43 1.54 7.23
N ARG A 121 0.62 2.42 8.20
CA ARG A 121 -0.46 2.98 9.01
C ARG A 121 -1.48 3.70 8.14
N LEU A 122 -2.76 3.46 8.45
CA LEU A 122 -3.87 4.03 7.71
C LEU A 122 -4.29 5.38 8.30
N ASN A 123 -4.48 6.37 7.43
CA ASN A 123 -5.00 7.68 7.80
C ASN A 123 -6.53 7.70 7.67
N LEU A 124 -7.25 7.57 8.78
CA LEU A 124 -8.71 7.59 8.79
C LEU A 124 -9.24 8.98 8.44
N LYS A 125 -10.01 9.09 7.35
CA LYS A 125 -10.64 10.34 6.89
C LYS A 125 -12.08 10.46 7.32
N GLU A 126 -12.81 9.35 7.33
CA GLU A 126 -14.22 9.31 7.67
C GLU A 126 -14.57 7.99 8.37
N GLY A 127 -15.54 8.02 9.29
CA GLY A 127 -16.02 6.84 9.97
C GLY A 127 -15.13 6.36 11.11
N ARG A 128 -14.86 5.06 11.18
CA ARG A 128 -14.05 4.40 12.21
C ARG A 128 -13.27 3.22 11.64
N MET A 129 -12.31 2.73 12.40
CA MET A 129 -11.60 1.49 12.07
C MET A 129 -12.48 0.25 12.30
N PRO A 130 -12.22 -0.88 11.58
CA PRO A 130 -12.94 -2.14 11.75
C PRO A 130 -12.76 -2.70 13.16
N ALA A 131 -13.86 -3.18 13.74
CA ALA A 131 -13.87 -3.86 15.04
C ALA A 131 -14.37 -5.31 14.93
N ARG A 132 -14.80 -5.74 13.73
CA ARG A 132 -15.33 -7.08 13.46
C ARG A 132 -14.80 -7.60 12.13
N PRO A 133 -14.73 -8.93 11.96
CA PRO A 133 -14.26 -9.53 10.71
C PRO A 133 -15.11 -9.23 9.47
N ASP A 134 -16.39 -8.85 9.65
CA ASP A 134 -17.30 -8.47 8.56
C ASP A 134 -17.27 -6.96 8.22
N GLU A 135 -16.29 -6.22 8.78
CA GLU A 135 -16.10 -4.79 8.56
C GLU A 135 -14.79 -4.52 7.84
N CYS A 136 -14.78 -3.46 7.02
CA CYS A 136 -13.56 -2.97 6.37
C CYS A 136 -13.49 -1.44 6.40
N VAL A 137 -12.30 -0.92 6.23
CA VAL A 137 -12.07 0.46 5.75
C VAL A 137 -11.59 0.40 4.31
N ALA A 138 -11.97 1.38 3.53
CA ALA A 138 -11.79 1.35 2.08
C ALA A 138 -11.10 2.61 1.56
N GLN A 139 -10.35 2.44 0.47
CA GLN A 139 -9.72 3.52 -0.29
C GLN A 139 -9.92 3.29 -1.78
N ALA A 140 -10.44 4.31 -2.48
CA ALA A 140 -10.41 4.35 -3.94
C ALA A 140 -9.04 4.88 -4.42
N PRO A 141 -8.57 4.49 -5.62
CA PRO A 141 -7.33 5.00 -6.19
C PRO A 141 -7.29 6.53 -6.24
N ALA A 142 -6.13 7.12 -5.93
CA ALA A 142 -5.93 8.55 -5.88
C ALA A 142 -6.31 9.24 -7.21
N GLY A 143 -6.86 10.45 -7.13
CA GLY A 143 -7.10 11.31 -8.29
C GLY A 143 -8.32 10.98 -9.16
N ARG A 144 -9.15 10.00 -8.80
CA ARG A 144 -10.40 9.71 -9.50
C ARG A 144 -11.60 9.89 -8.59
N TYR A 145 -12.38 10.92 -8.86
CA TYR A 145 -13.77 11.00 -8.41
C TYR A 145 -14.57 9.98 -9.23
N THR A 146 -14.53 8.72 -8.81
CA THR A 146 -15.38 7.70 -9.41
C THR A 146 -16.74 7.78 -8.76
N LEU A 147 -17.81 7.72 -9.59
CA LEU A 147 -19.18 7.59 -9.12
C LEU A 147 -19.38 6.35 -8.21
N ASP A 148 -18.42 5.44 -8.25
CA ASP A 148 -18.38 4.18 -7.52
C ASP A 148 -17.41 4.20 -6.32
N ALA A 149 -16.93 5.39 -5.91
CA ALA A 149 -16.14 5.50 -4.68
C ALA A 149 -16.94 4.99 -3.48
N PRO A 150 -16.32 4.17 -2.62
CA PRO A 150 -17.00 3.62 -1.45
C PRO A 150 -17.38 4.73 -0.48
N ALA A 151 -18.53 4.57 0.18
CA ALA A 151 -18.98 5.45 1.26
C ALA A 151 -19.15 4.66 2.55
N VAL A 152 -19.06 5.36 3.69
CA VAL A 152 -19.34 4.74 4.99
C VAL A 152 -20.78 4.25 5.03
N GLY A 153 -20.95 2.97 5.32
CA GLY A 153 -22.24 2.29 5.36
C GLY A 153 -22.49 1.37 4.16
N ASP A 154 -21.78 1.55 3.04
CA ASP A 154 -21.89 0.66 1.88
C ASP A 154 -21.56 -0.79 2.27
N VAL A 155 -22.17 -1.73 1.55
CA VAL A 155 -21.88 -3.16 1.69
C VAL A 155 -21.27 -3.68 0.40
N LEU A 156 -20.10 -4.29 0.53
CA LEU A 156 -19.40 -4.96 -0.55
C LEU A 156 -19.66 -6.46 -0.42
N THR A 157 -20.25 -7.07 -1.44
CA THR A 157 -20.59 -8.50 -1.45
C THR A 157 -19.68 -9.24 -2.42
N LEU A 158 -19.17 -10.41 -2.05
CA LEU A 158 -18.37 -11.25 -2.94
C LEU A 158 -19.20 -11.62 -4.17
N SER A 159 -18.65 -11.35 -5.36
CA SER A 159 -19.35 -11.63 -6.62
C SER A 159 -19.41 -13.12 -6.90
N GLU A 160 -20.59 -13.63 -7.23
CA GLU A 160 -20.79 -15.01 -7.70
C GLU A 160 -20.16 -15.23 -9.08
N ASP A 161 -19.87 -14.15 -9.82
CA ASP A 161 -19.22 -14.19 -11.12
C ASP A 161 -17.67 -14.21 -11.02
N ASP A 162 -17.10 -14.13 -9.80
CA ASP A 162 -15.66 -14.39 -9.61
C ASP A 162 -15.37 -15.87 -9.90
N MET A 163 -14.47 -16.14 -10.85
CA MET A 163 -14.11 -17.51 -11.26
C MET A 163 -13.62 -18.39 -10.09
N ARG A 164 -13.23 -17.78 -8.97
CA ARG A 164 -12.77 -18.46 -7.75
C ARG A 164 -13.80 -18.41 -6.63
N TYR A 165 -15.06 -18.09 -6.92
CA TYR A 165 -16.10 -17.88 -5.91
C TYR A 165 -16.18 -19.00 -4.89
N ASP A 166 -16.27 -20.27 -5.34
CA ASP A 166 -16.38 -21.44 -4.47
C ASP A 166 -15.16 -21.59 -3.54
N GLU A 167 -13.96 -21.27 -4.03
CA GLU A 167 -12.74 -21.25 -3.25
C GLU A 167 -12.73 -20.08 -2.26
N LEU A 168 -13.07 -18.87 -2.73
CA LEU A 168 -13.06 -17.65 -1.93
C LEU A 168 -14.04 -17.73 -0.76
N VAL A 169 -15.24 -18.28 -0.95
CA VAL A 169 -16.23 -18.46 0.12
C VAL A 169 -15.65 -19.26 1.30
N THR A 170 -14.81 -20.25 1.03
CA THR A 170 -14.17 -21.03 2.09
C THR A 170 -13.03 -20.31 2.78
N ARG A 171 -12.37 -19.38 2.07
CA ARG A 171 -11.19 -18.65 2.53
C ARG A 171 -11.48 -17.32 3.21
N VAL A 172 -12.72 -16.82 3.15
CA VAL A 172 -13.11 -15.56 3.80
C VAL A 172 -13.93 -15.83 5.07
N ALA A 173 -13.87 -14.94 6.03
CA ALA A 173 -14.68 -15.00 7.25
C ALA A 173 -16.14 -14.64 6.97
N ALA A 174 -16.37 -13.74 6.00
CA ALA A 174 -17.70 -13.30 5.58
C ALA A 174 -17.69 -13.00 4.07
N THR A 175 -18.78 -13.30 3.37
CA THR A 175 -18.98 -12.97 1.97
C THR A 175 -19.47 -11.54 1.75
N ARG A 176 -19.73 -10.81 2.82
CA ARG A 176 -20.20 -9.42 2.83
C ARG A 176 -19.34 -8.60 3.78
N LEU A 177 -18.79 -7.51 3.29
CA LEU A 177 -17.98 -6.55 4.04
C LEU A 177 -18.74 -5.23 4.15
N ARG A 178 -18.93 -4.73 5.36
CA ARG A 178 -19.46 -3.38 5.60
C ARG A 178 -18.33 -2.37 5.64
N VAL A 179 -18.40 -1.36 4.79
CA VAL A 179 -17.48 -0.21 4.84
C VAL A 179 -17.80 0.64 6.07
N VAL A 180 -16.93 0.66 7.07
CA VAL A 180 -17.12 1.42 8.32
C VAL A 180 -16.27 2.68 8.39
N GLY A 181 -15.35 2.84 7.46
CA GLY A 181 -14.53 4.06 7.33
C GLY A 181 -13.87 4.17 5.97
N ILE A 182 -13.46 5.39 5.66
CA ILE A 182 -12.67 5.73 4.48
C ILE A 182 -11.29 6.14 4.94
N VAL A 183 -10.27 5.60 4.31
CA VAL A 183 -8.86 5.81 4.68
C VAL A 183 -8.03 6.29 3.50
N GLU A 184 -6.87 6.85 3.82
CA GLU A 184 -5.72 6.97 2.91
C GLU A 184 -4.61 6.06 3.44
N SER A 185 -4.03 5.28 2.54
CA SER A 185 -2.93 4.35 2.81
C SER A 185 -1.68 4.79 2.07
N PRO A 186 -0.49 4.70 2.68
CA PRO A 186 0.77 4.94 1.97
C PRO A 186 0.98 3.93 0.82
N MET A 187 0.37 2.76 0.88
CA MET A 187 0.46 1.75 -0.18
C MET A 187 -0.36 2.09 -1.44
N CYS A 188 -1.22 3.13 -1.41
CA CYS A 188 -2.09 3.51 -2.52
C CYS A 188 -1.91 4.98 -2.92
N ILE A 189 -0.67 5.39 -3.17
CA ILE A 189 -0.34 6.76 -3.60
C ILE A 189 -0.29 6.92 -5.12
N SER A 190 -0.21 5.82 -5.87
CA SER A 190 -0.18 5.87 -7.34
C SER A 190 -1.55 6.25 -7.91
N VAL A 191 -1.53 7.11 -8.94
CA VAL A 191 -2.71 7.43 -9.75
C VAL A 191 -3.02 6.29 -10.74
N GLU A 192 -2.01 5.50 -11.09
CA GLU A 192 -2.15 4.33 -11.95
C GLU A 192 -2.75 3.17 -11.16
N ARG A 193 -3.69 2.45 -11.79
CA ARG A 193 -4.26 1.25 -11.19
C ARG A 193 -3.26 0.11 -11.25
N GLU A 194 -3.10 -0.57 -10.14
CA GLU A 194 -2.28 -1.78 -10.10
C GLU A 194 -2.93 -2.91 -10.91
N PRO A 195 -2.13 -3.74 -11.58
CA PRO A 195 -2.67 -4.90 -12.29
C PRO A 195 -3.25 -5.93 -11.31
N SER A 196 -4.25 -6.66 -11.78
CA SER A 196 -4.86 -7.77 -11.06
C SER A 196 -5.14 -8.94 -12.02
N THR A 197 -5.13 -10.15 -11.50
CA THR A 197 -5.59 -11.35 -12.22
C THR A 197 -7.09 -11.59 -12.04
N ALA A 198 -7.76 -10.84 -11.17
CA ALA A 198 -9.18 -10.92 -10.90
C ALA A 198 -9.97 -9.87 -11.70
N GLY A 199 -11.24 -10.14 -11.97
CA GLY A 199 -12.23 -9.23 -12.52
C GLY A 199 -11.78 -8.49 -13.77
N SER A 200 -11.76 -7.16 -13.73
CA SER A 200 -11.44 -6.29 -14.87
C SER A 200 -9.95 -6.22 -15.22
N GLY A 201 -9.08 -6.95 -14.53
CA GLY A 201 -7.63 -6.94 -14.76
C GLY A 201 -6.88 -5.77 -14.11
N SER A 202 -7.56 -4.92 -13.35
CA SER A 202 -6.94 -3.82 -12.61
C SER A 202 -7.68 -3.52 -11.31
N VAL A 203 -6.91 -3.23 -10.25
CA VAL A 203 -7.47 -2.91 -8.92
C VAL A 203 -8.26 -1.59 -8.98
N ALA A 204 -9.54 -1.67 -8.65
CA ALA A 204 -10.46 -0.53 -8.61
C ALA A 204 -10.67 -0.01 -7.18
N LEU A 205 -10.44 -0.85 -6.18
CA LEU A 205 -10.66 -0.56 -4.76
C LEU A 205 -9.60 -1.26 -3.93
N GLN A 206 -9.19 -0.64 -2.83
CA GLN A 206 -8.43 -1.29 -1.77
C GLN A 206 -9.29 -1.36 -0.50
N ALA A 207 -9.33 -2.52 0.12
CA ALA A 207 -10.05 -2.76 1.37
C ALA A 207 -9.09 -3.29 2.43
N PHE A 208 -9.13 -2.71 3.62
CA PHE A 208 -8.29 -3.13 4.75
C PHE A 208 -9.20 -3.74 5.81
N VAL A 209 -8.85 -4.97 6.22
CA VAL A 209 -9.63 -5.81 7.13
C VAL A 209 -8.74 -6.37 8.24
N GLN A 210 -9.38 -6.91 9.27
CA GLN A 210 -8.66 -7.68 10.28
C GLN A 210 -7.99 -8.91 9.67
N LYS A 211 -6.82 -9.31 10.19
CA LYS A 211 -6.02 -10.41 9.64
C LYS A 211 -6.83 -11.71 9.52
N ASP A 212 -7.73 -11.97 10.46
CA ASP A 212 -8.57 -13.17 10.51
C ASP A 212 -9.69 -13.22 9.47
N PHE A 213 -9.90 -12.13 8.71
CA PHE A 213 -10.85 -12.15 7.60
C PHE A 213 -10.45 -13.14 6.52
N LEU A 214 -9.17 -13.23 6.18
CA LEU A 214 -8.66 -14.27 5.28
C LEU A 214 -8.19 -15.47 6.10
N LYS A 215 -8.90 -16.59 5.95
CA LYS A 215 -8.64 -17.88 6.60
C LYS A 215 -7.53 -18.63 5.89
N LEU A 216 -6.34 -18.07 5.90
CA LEU A 216 -5.12 -18.68 5.39
C LEU A 216 -4.22 -19.03 6.57
N ASP A 217 -3.48 -20.12 6.46
CA ASP A 217 -2.49 -20.59 7.45
C ASP A 217 -1.08 -20.04 7.16
N PHE A 218 -0.99 -19.12 6.21
CA PHE A 218 0.24 -18.44 5.81
C PHE A 218 -0.03 -16.98 5.46
N ASP A 219 0.99 -16.15 5.51
CA ASP A 219 0.98 -14.78 5.00
C ASP A 219 1.40 -14.79 3.52
N THR A 220 0.82 -13.91 2.73
CA THR A 220 1.18 -13.73 1.30
C THR A 220 2.33 -12.75 1.14
N ASP A 221 2.37 -11.78 2.05
CA ASP A 221 3.31 -10.67 2.06
C ASP A 221 3.87 -10.47 3.49
N ILE A 222 5.15 -10.18 3.61
CA ILE A 222 5.74 -9.68 4.85
C ILE A 222 6.39 -8.34 4.55
N PHE A 223 5.85 -7.31 5.16
CA PHE A 223 6.38 -5.95 5.10
C PHE A 223 7.46 -5.76 6.13
N LEU A 224 8.58 -5.16 5.72
CA LEU A 224 9.75 -4.93 6.56
C LEU A 224 10.11 -3.46 6.60
N THR A 225 10.61 -2.99 7.76
CA THR A 225 11.42 -1.76 7.84
C THR A 225 12.85 -2.11 8.21
N VAL A 226 13.78 -1.34 7.65
CA VAL A 226 15.21 -1.50 7.81
C VAL A 226 15.73 -0.54 8.88
N ARG A 227 16.57 -1.06 9.78
CA ARG A 227 17.10 -0.28 10.88
C ARG A 227 17.97 0.87 10.38
N GLY A 228 17.62 2.09 10.76
CA GLY A 228 18.31 3.32 10.36
C GLY A 228 17.86 3.87 9.01
N ALA A 229 16.98 3.20 8.26
CA ALA A 229 16.45 3.71 7.00
C ALA A 229 15.63 4.98 7.19
N ALA A 230 14.78 5.03 8.21
CA ALA A 230 13.96 6.21 8.54
C ALA A 230 14.75 7.46 8.98
N GLU A 231 16.07 7.34 9.19
CA GLU A 231 16.96 8.48 9.48
C GLU A 231 17.60 9.05 8.21
N LEU A 232 17.38 8.40 7.06
CA LEU A 232 17.95 8.75 5.76
C LEU A 232 16.82 9.30 4.87
N ASP A 233 17.18 10.21 3.97
CA ASP A 233 16.27 10.64 2.91
C ASP A 233 15.99 9.46 1.98
N THR A 234 14.74 9.03 1.87
CA THR A 234 14.28 7.89 1.07
C THR A 234 14.71 7.95 -0.39
N PHE A 235 14.99 9.16 -0.91
CA PHE A 235 15.42 9.40 -2.29
C PHE A 235 16.94 9.57 -2.43
N SER A 236 17.72 9.13 -1.44
CA SER A 236 19.18 9.26 -1.43
C SER A 236 19.89 7.94 -1.74
N ASP A 237 21.11 8.04 -2.31
CA ASP A 237 21.99 6.89 -2.53
C ASP A 237 22.31 6.15 -1.22
N ALA A 238 22.33 6.87 -0.08
CA ALA A 238 22.59 6.29 1.24
C ALA A 238 21.44 5.40 1.72
N TYR A 239 20.20 5.76 1.41
CA TYR A 239 19.04 4.91 1.66
C TYR A 239 19.11 3.65 0.81
N ASP A 240 19.36 3.80 -0.50
CA ASP A 240 19.48 2.66 -1.42
C ASP A 240 20.56 1.67 -0.95
N GLU A 241 21.74 2.15 -0.53
CA GLU A 241 22.80 1.30 0.02
C GLU A 241 22.38 0.58 1.32
N CYS A 242 21.64 1.27 2.19
CA CYS A 242 21.10 0.70 3.42
C CYS A 242 20.14 -0.47 3.13
N ILE A 243 19.23 -0.28 2.17
CA ILE A 243 18.26 -1.30 1.76
C ILE A 243 18.94 -2.47 1.05
N GLU A 244 19.90 -2.22 0.13
CA GLU A 244 20.61 -3.25 -0.62
C GLU A 244 21.39 -4.20 0.30
N ASN A 245 21.99 -3.69 1.36
CA ASN A 245 22.70 -4.51 2.36
C ASN A 245 21.77 -5.53 3.03
N VAL A 246 20.55 -5.13 3.40
CA VAL A 246 19.56 -6.03 4.02
C VAL A 246 18.94 -6.96 2.97
N THR A 247 18.68 -6.46 1.77
CA THR A 247 18.12 -7.26 0.66
C THR A 247 19.03 -8.46 0.34
N SER A 248 20.34 -8.26 0.29
CA SER A 248 21.30 -9.37 0.07
C SER A 248 21.22 -10.45 1.15
N ALA A 249 21.01 -10.05 2.41
CA ALA A 249 20.85 -11.00 3.51
C ALA A 249 19.48 -11.71 3.45
N LEU A 250 18.43 -11.01 3.01
CA LEU A 250 17.10 -11.58 2.79
C LEU A 250 17.12 -12.63 1.67
N GLU A 251 17.80 -12.37 0.56
CA GLU A 251 17.97 -13.33 -0.53
C GLU A 251 18.66 -14.61 -0.06
N ALA A 252 19.74 -14.49 0.70
CA ALA A 252 20.44 -15.63 1.28
C ALA A 252 19.54 -16.43 2.27
N LEU A 253 18.72 -15.74 3.05
CA LEU A 253 17.71 -16.38 3.92
C LEU A 253 16.67 -17.13 3.07
N GLY A 254 16.18 -16.50 2.01
CA GLY A 254 15.21 -17.08 1.08
C GLY A 254 15.71 -18.38 0.43
N GLU A 255 16.97 -18.43 0.01
CA GLU A 255 17.59 -19.64 -0.53
C GLU A 255 17.59 -20.82 0.46
N THR A 256 17.64 -20.56 1.76
CA THR A 256 17.61 -21.59 2.80
C THR A 256 16.17 -21.95 3.20
N ARG A 257 15.24 -20.99 3.22
CA ARG A 257 13.87 -21.18 3.69
C ARG A 257 12.95 -21.79 2.62
N ALA A 258 13.10 -21.41 1.35
CA ALA A 258 12.22 -21.90 0.28
C ALA A 258 12.26 -23.44 0.09
N PRO A 259 13.40 -24.15 0.15
CA PRO A 259 13.41 -25.62 0.13
C PRO A 259 12.69 -26.24 1.31
N LEU A 260 12.80 -25.67 2.51
CA LEU A 260 12.11 -26.16 3.70
C LEU A 260 10.60 -26.08 3.54
N ARG A 261 10.11 -24.94 3.05
CA ARG A 261 8.68 -24.76 2.76
C ARG A 261 8.17 -25.75 1.72
N THR A 262 8.94 -25.98 0.67
CA THR A 262 8.60 -26.98 -0.35
C THR A 262 8.50 -28.40 0.24
N GLN A 263 9.39 -28.74 1.16
CA GLN A 263 9.35 -30.04 1.85
C GLN A 263 8.14 -30.16 2.78
N GLU A 264 7.84 -29.14 3.59
CA GLU A 264 6.66 -29.10 4.46
C GLU A 264 5.36 -29.31 3.68
N LEU A 265 5.20 -28.60 2.55
CA LEU A 265 4.02 -28.75 1.69
C LEU A 265 3.91 -30.13 1.05
N ARG A 266 5.03 -30.74 0.68
CA ARG A 266 5.05 -32.11 0.16
C ARG A 266 4.65 -33.11 1.22
N GLU A 267 5.20 -33.01 2.42
CA GLU A 267 4.87 -33.90 3.54
C GLU A 267 3.40 -33.77 3.95
N ALA A 268 2.87 -32.52 3.98
CA ALA A 268 1.46 -32.27 4.24
C ALA A 268 0.55 -32.90 3.16
N GLY A 269 0.90 -32.74 1.88
CA GLY A 269 0.16 -33.36 0.77
C GLY A 269 0.21 -34.87 0.76
N GLU A 270 1.35 -35.48 1.10
CA GLU A 270 1.49 -36.92 1.22
C GLU A 270 0.63 -37.49 2.39
N ALA A 271 0.58 -36.78 3.51
CA ALA A 271 -0.26 -37.16 4.67
C ALA A 271 -1.76 -37.05 4.32
N GLU A 272 -2.18 -36.02 3.60
CA GLU A 272 -3.57 -35.86 3.15
C GLU A 272 -3.96 -36.93 2.16
N LEU A 273 -3.10 -37.31 1.21
CA LEU A 273 -3.32 -38.42 0.28
C LEU A 273 -3.42 -39.75 1.01
N ALA A 274 -2.58 -40.00 2.01
CA ALA A 274 -2.64 -41.22 2.82
C ALA A 274 -3.99 -41.31 3.55
N SER A 275 -4.43 -40.24 4.19
CA SER A 275 -5.73 -40.15 4.88
C SER A 275 -6.91 -40.36 3.92
N ALA A 276 -6.86 -39.75 2.72
CA ALA A 276 -7.91 -39.97 1.72
C ALA A 276 -7.97 -41.41 1.24
N ASN A 277 -6.83 -42.06 1.02
CA ASN A 277 -6.76 -43.48 0.63
C ASN A 277 -7.30 -44.41 1.73
N GLU A 278 -7.03 -44.13 3.01
CA GLU A 278 -7.61 -44.88 4.12
C GLU A 278 -9.13 -44.79 4.14
N LEU A 279 -9.70 -43.60 3.89
CA LEU A 279 -11.13 -43.38 3.78
C LEU A 279 -11.76 -44.16 2.62
N VAL A 280 -11.12 -44.16 1.45
CA VAL A 280 -11.57 -44.91 0.27
C VAL A 280 -11.57 -46.40 0.57
N ASN A 281 -10.50 -46.94 1.15
CA ASN A 281 -10.41 -48.38 1.51
C ASN A 281 -11.48 -48.78 2.54
N ALA A 282 -11.76 -47.93 3.54
CA ALA A 282 -12.80 -48.15 4.51
C ALA A 282 -14.22 -48.18 3.91
N LEU A 283 -14.44 -47.41 2.83
CA LEU A 283 -15.71 -47.40 2.09
C LEU A 283 -15.88 -48.62 1.17
N GLU A 284 -14.78 -49.21 0.67
CA GLU A 284 -14.81 -50.42 -0.16
C GLU A 284 -15.03 -51.70 0.66
N GLU A 285 -14.76 -51.69 1.96
CA GLU A 285 -14.96 -52.82 2.88
C GLU A 285 -16.42 -52.92 3.43
N VAL A 286 -17.31 -51.99 3.12
CA VAL A 286 -18.72 -51.94 3.54
C VAL A 286 -19.65 -52.38 2.41
#